data_fb04daff37ecb8977e6dce2c4054375f
#
_entry.id   fb04daff37ecb8977e6dce2c4054375f
#
_cell.length_a   1.000
_cell.length_b   1.000
_cell.length_c   1.000
_cell.angle_alpha   90.00
_cell.angle_beta   90.00
_cell.angle_gamma   90.00
#
_symmetry.space_group_name_H-M   'P 1'
#
loop_
_entity.id
_entity.type
_entity.pdbx_description
1 polymer ?
#
loop_
_entity_poly.entity_id
_entity_poly.type
_entity_poly.pdbx_seq_one_letter_code
_entity_poly.pdbx_strand_id
1 'polypeptide(L)'
;MDKVAILMSTYNGEKYLREQIDSILFQKGVEVTLYIRDDGSSDGTIDIVKKYAQKYQNIIWTIGKNVGVGNSFMQLIYDCPDDFDYYAFSDQDDIWLEDKLKVAID
;
A
#
# COMPACT_ATOMS: atom_id res chain seq x y z
N MET A 1 9.50 -8.39 -15.65
CA MET A 1 8.18 -8.20 -15.02
C MET A 1 7.86 -6.72 -14.94
N ASP A 2 6.59 -6.40 -15.12
CA ASP A 2 6.15 -5.02 -14.93
C ASP A 2 6.35 -4.56 -13.49
N LYS A 3 6.81 -3.35 -13.33
CA LYS A 3 6.99 -2.70 -12.04
C LYS A 3 5.73 -1.90 -11.70
N VAL A 4 5.11 -2.24 -10.57
CA VAL A 4 3.85 -1.63 -10.14
C VAL A 4 4.03 -0.96 -8.79
N ALA A 5 3.69 0.31 -8.73
CA ALA A 5 3.60 1.03 -7.46
C ALA A 5 2.17 0.94 -6.94
N ILE A 6 2.03 0.43 -5.72
CA ILE A 6 0.74 0.37 -5.04
C ILE A 6 0.72 1.47 -3.99
N LEU A 7 -0.29 2.31 -4.04
CA LEU A 7 -0.46 3.41 -3.09
C LEU A 7 -1.58 3.05 -2.11
N MET A 8 -1.24 3.02 -0.82
CA MET A 8 -2.17 2.65 0.23
C MET A 8 -2.18 3.72 1.31
N SER A 9 -3.36 4.26 1.61
CA SER A 9 -3.57 5.09 2.78
C SER A 9 -4.16 4.24 3.89
N THR A 10 -3.57 4.31 5.10
CA THR A 10 -4.07 3.56 6.26
C THR A 10 -4.61 4.51 7.32
N TYR A 11 -5.71 4.12 7.95
CA TYR A 11 -6.26 4.84 9.10
C TYR A 11 -7.07 3.89 9.96
N ASN A 12 -6.57 3.60 11.18
CA ASN A 12 -7.24 2.73 12.15
C ASN A 12 -7.71 1.40 11.54
N GLY A 13 -6.82 0.74 10.78
CA GLY A 13 -7.12 -0.48 10.05
C GLY A 13 -6.46 -1.74 10.60
N GLU A 14 -6.05 -1.76 11.88
CA GLU A 14 -5.30 -2.91 12.41
C GLU A 14 -6.02 -4.25 12.24
N LYS A 15 -7.34 -4.25 12.20
CA LYS A 15 -8.15 -5.45 12.08
C LYS A 15 -7.97 -6.17 10.73
N TYR A 16 -7.70 -5.43 9.65
CA TYR A 16 -7.65 -5.94 8.28
C TYR A 16 -6.29 -5.84 7.63
N LEU A 17 -5.40 -5.04 8.20
CA LEU A 17 -4.22 -4.57 7.49
C LEU A 17 -3.25 -5.69 7.13
N ARG A 18 -3.06 -6.68 8.01
CA ARG A 18 -2.14 -7.80 7.73
C ARG A 18 -2.54 -8.55 6.47
N GLU A 19 -3.80 -8.97 6.38
CA GLU A 19 -4.31 -9.69 5.21
C GLU A 19 -4.21 -8.83 3.95
N GLN A 20 -4.52 -7.55 4.06
CA GLN A 20 -4.45 -6.62 2.94
C GLN A 20 -3.02 -6.48 2.41
N ILE A 21 -2.06 -6.25 3.29
CA ILE A 21 -0.65 -6.15 2.88
C ILE A 21 -0.16 -7.46 2.27
N ASP A 22 -0.47 -8.60 2.90
CA ASP A 22 -0.08 -9.91 2.37
C ASP A 22 -0.62 -10.11 0.95
N SER A 23 -1.88 -9.77 0.71
CA SER A 23 -2.50 -9.94 -0.61
C SER A 23 -1.84 -9.09 -1.69
N ILE A 24 -1.31 -7.93 -1.31
CA ILE A 24 -0.62 -7.03 -2.23
C ILE A 24 0.81 -7.50 -2.49
N LEU A 25 1.54 -7.87 -1.45
CA LEU A 25 2.95 -8.27 -1.58
C LEU A 25 3.12 -9.55 -2.40
N PHE A 26 2.14 -10.46 -2.34
CA PHE A 26 2.21 -11.75 -3.01
C PHE A 26 1.48 -11.79 -4.34
N GLN A 27 1.30 -10.65 -5.00
CA GLN A 27 0.77 -10.60 -6.37
C GLN A 27 1.71 -11.31 -7.33
N LYS A 28 1.16 -12.19 -8.16
CA LYS A 28 1.94 -12.96 -9.14
C LYS A 28 2.12 -12.20 -10.45
N GLY A 29 3.27 -12.39 -11.07
CA GLY A 29 3.54 -11.89 -12.42
C GLY A 29 3.88 -10.41 -12.51
N VAL A 30 4.09 -9.74 -11.37
CA VAL A 30 4.45 -8.32 -11.31
C VAL A 30 5.46 -8.10 -10.20
N GLU A 31 6.21 -7.02 -10.30
CA GLU A 31 7.13 -6.56 -9.25
C GLU A 31 6.48 -5.39 -8.52
N VAL A 32 6.08 -5.62 -7.28
CA VAL A 32 5.32 -4.64 -6.47
C VAL A 32 6.24 -3.85 -5.56
N THR A 33 6.05 -2.53 -5.52
CA THR A 33 6.53 -1.68 -4.44
C THR A 33 5.30 -1.04 -3.78
N LEU A 34 5.19 -1.21 -2.47
CA LEU A 34 4.04 -0.73 -1.71
C LEU A 34 4.40 0.56 -0.97
N TYR A 35 3.73 1.64 -1.32
CA TYR A 35 3.86 2.92 -0.66
C TYR A 35 2.68 3.11 0.28
N ILE A 36 2.97 3.23 1.59
CA ILE A 36 1.95 3.39 2.62
C ILE A 36 2.09 4.77 3.26
N ARG A 37 0.99 5.49 3.34
CA ARG A 37 0.89 6.68 4.18
C ARG A 37 -0.14 6.43 5.27
N ASP A 38 0.30 6.47 6.52
CA ASP A 38 -0.63 6.39 7.63
C ASP A 38 -1.18 7.78 7.95
N ASP A 39 -2.50 7.87 8.00
CA ASP A 39 -3.23 9.14 8.16
C ASP A 39 -3.54 9.42 9.64
N GLY A 40 -2.59 9.16 10.52
CA GLY A 40 -2.69 9.49 11.93
C GLY A 40 -3.45 8.45 12.77
N SER A 41 -3.21 7.17 12.54
CA SER A 41 -3.88 6.09 13.30
C SER A 41 -3.58 6.15 14.78
N SER A 42 -4.58 5.82 15.58
CA SER A 42 -4.49 5.74 17.04
C SER A 42 -4.51 4.31 17.57
N ASP A 43 -4.73 3.33 16.71
CA ASP A 43 -4.72 1.89 17.06
C ASP A 43 -3.36 1.25 16.74
N GLY A 44 -3.31 -0.07 16.58
CA GLY A 44 -2.09 -0.82 16.26
C GLY A 44 -1.65 -0.77 14.80
N THR A 45 -2.28 0.03 13.95
CA THR A 45 -1.97 0.12 12.51
C THR A 45 -0.51 0.45 12.25
N ILE A 46 0.03 1.46 12.91
CA ILE A 46 1.41 1.92 12.69
C ILE A 46 2.41 0.81 13.05
N ASP A 47 2.17 0.08 14.15
CA ASP A 47 3.05 -1.02 14.55
C ASP A 47 3.06 -2.14 13.51
N ILE A 48 1.91 -2.44 12.91
CA ILE A 48 1.81 -3.43 11.83
C ILE A 48 2.63 -2.99 10.62
N VAL A 49 2.47 -1.73 10.19
CA VAL A 49 3.23 -1.18 9.07
C VAL A 49 4.73 -1.28 9.33
N LYS A 50 5.18 -0.89 10.52
CA LYS A 50 6.59 -0.95 10.90
C LYS A 50 7.14 -2.37 10.81
N LYS A 51 6.41 -3.36 11.32
CA LYS A 51 6.84 -4.76 11.30
C LYS A 51 6.98 -5.28 9.88
N TYR A 52 6.02 -4.97 9.01
CA TYR A 52 6.08 -5.36 7.61
C TYR A 52 7.24 -4.68 6.88
N ALA A 53 7.46 -3.39 7.13
CA ALA A 53 8.56 -2.67 6.49
C ALA A 53 9.94 -3.18 6.92
N GLN A 54 10.08 -3.68 8.13
CA GLN A 54 11.32 -4.31 8.59
C GLN A 54 11.58 -5.63 7.88
N LYS A 55 10.53 -6.37 7.54
CA LYS A 55 10.63 -7.69 6.90
C LYS A 55 10.76 -7.60 5.38
N TYR A 56 10.12 -6.62 4.75
CA TYR A 56 10.05 -6.48 3.30
C TYR A 56 10.63 -5.14 2.84
N GLN A 57 11.67 -5.20 2.03
CA GLN A 57 12.36 -3.98 1.55
C GLN A 57 11.53 -3.19 0.54
N ASN A 58 10.53 -3.81 -0.08
CA ASN A 58 9.67 -3.17 -1.05
C ASN A 58 8.46 -2.47 -0.44
N ILE A 59 8.48 -2.24 0.87
CA ILE A 59 7.49 -1.40 1.56
C ILE A 59 8.16 -0.09 1.97
N ILE A 60 7.62 1.02 1.50
CA ILE A 60 8.05 2.37 1.81
C ILE A 60 6.88 3.07 2.50
N TRP A 61 7.10 3.64 3.67
CA TRP A 61 6.00 4.17 4.46
C TRP A 61 6.33 5.49 5.14
N THR A 62 5.27 6.27 5.38
CA THR A 62 5.32 7.53 6.12
C THR A 62 4.11 7.64 7.05
N ILE A 63 4.24 8.49 8.06
CA ILE A 63 3.14 8.84 8.96
C ILE A 63 2.87 10.33 8.79
N GLY A 64 1.61 10.71 8.64
CA GLY A 64 1.21 12.09 8.55
C GLY A 64 0.06 12.43 9.49
N LYS A 65 -0.34 13.68 9.49
CA LYS A 65 -1.51 14.13 10.22
C LYS A 65 -2.76 13.61 9.52
N ASN A 66 -3.84 13.43 10.27
CA ASN A 66 -5.13 13.09 9.68
C ASN A 66 -5.62 14.24 8.79
N VAL A 67 -5.66 13.98 7.50
CA VAL A 67 -6.12 14.95 6.49
C VAL A 67 -7.29 14.40 5.67
N GLY A 68 -7.72 13.17 5.96
CA GLY A 68 -8.77 12.48 5.22
C GLY A 68 -8.21 11.62 4.10
N VAL A 69 -8.98 10.60 3.70
CA VAL A 69 -8.52 9.57 2.74
C VAL A 69 -8.12 10.17 1.39
N GLY A 70 -8.91 11.09 0.86
CA GLY A 70 -8.62 11.72 -0.44
C GLY A 70 -7.31 12.50 -0.41
N ASN A 71 -7.10 13.33 0.60
CA ASN A 71 -5.88 14.11 0.74
C ASN A 71 -4.67 13.22 1.03
N SER A 72 -4.87 12.13 1.78
CA SER A 72 -3.82 11.15 2.05
C SER A 72 -3.33 10.50 0.76
N PHE A 73 -4.25 10.09 -0.13
CA PHE A 73 -3.88 9.55 -1.44
C PHE A 73 -3.20 10.60 -2.33
N MET A 74 -3.66 11.85 -2.30
CA MET A 74 -3.01 12.91 -3.06
C MET A 74 -1.56 13.09 -2.62
N GLN A 75 -1.29 13.02 -1.32
CA GLN A 75 0.07 13.10 -0.81
C GLN A 75 0.93 11.93 -1.29
N LEU A 76 0.37 10.72 -1.32
CA LEU A 76 1.04 9.54 -1.87
C LEU A 76 1.39 9.72 -3.35
N ILE A 77 0.45 10.20 -4.15
CA ILE A 77 0.66 10.48 -5.56
C ILE A 77 1.80 11.49 -5.74
N TYR A 78 1.78 12.54 -4.94
CA TYR A 78 2.78 13.61 -5.02
C TYR A 78 4.19 13.12 -4.71
N ASP A 79 4.31 12.24 -3.72
CA ASP A 79 5.61 11.77 -3.23
C ASP A 79 6.13 10.53 -3.97
N CYS A 80 5.27 9.83 -4.71
CA CYS A 80 5.65 8.60 -5.40
C CYS A 80 6.54 8.89 -6.61
N PRO A 81 7.65 8.13 -6.79
CA PRO A 81 8.45 8.25 -8.02
C PRO A 81 7.63 7.94 -9.27
N ASP A 82 8.04 8.48 -10.40
CA ASP A 82 7.32 8.35 -11.67
C ASP A 82 7.95 7.33 -12.63
N ASP A 83 8.77 6.42 -12.12
CA ASP A 83 9.53 5.45 -12.92
C ASP A 83 8.93 4.02 -12.89
N PHE A 84 7.69 3.89 -12.50
CA PHE A 84 6.96 2.63 -12.52
C PHE A 84 6.18 2.45 -13.81
N ASP A 85 6.00 1.19 -14.21
CA ASP A 85 5.20 0.87 -15.40
C ASP A 85 3.71 1.12 -15.17
N TYR A 86 3.23 0.84 -13.94
CA TYR A 86 1.83 1.02 -13.56
C TYR A 86 1.72 1.51 -12.13
N TYR A 87 0.59 2.17 -11.85
CA TYR A 87 0.23 2.64 -10.50
C TYR A 87 -1.17 2.14 -10.17
N ALA A 88 -1.37 1.67 -8.94
CA ALA A 88 -2.67 1.22 -8.47
C ALA A 88 -2.92 1.73 -7.06
N PHE A 89 -4.19 1.93 -6.72
CA PHE A 89 -4.61 2.33 -5.39
C PHE A 89 -5.17 1.13 -4.65
N SER A 90 -4.84 0.99 -3.37
CA SER A 90 -5.43 -0.01 -2.50
C SER A 90 -6.28 0.69 -1.45
N ASP A 91 -7.59 0.45 -1.51
CA ASP A 91 -8.52 0.93 -0.50
C ASP A 91 -8.40 0.08 0.77
N GLN A 92 -8.73 0.67 1.92
CA GLN A 92 -8.77 -0.04 3.18
C GLN A 92 -9.74 -1.24 3.08
N ASP A 93 -9.37 -2.36 3.70
CA ASP A 93 -10.15 -3.61 3.72
C ASP A 93 -10.21 -4.37 2.40
N ASP A 94 -9.44 -3.96 1.41
CA ASP A 94 -9.46 -4.58 0.08
C ASP A 94 -8.46 -5.73 0.03
N ILE A 95 -8.95 -6.96 0.02
CA ILE A 95 -8.11 -8.16 -0.09
C ILE A 95 -8.05 -8.57 -1.56
N TRP A 96 -6.84 -8.63 -2.10
CA TRP A 96 -6.63 -8.87 -3.51
C TRP A 96 -6.43 -10.35 -3.81
N LEU A 97 -6.96 -10.82 -4.93
CA LEU A 97 -6.61 -12.12 -5.49
C LEU A 97 -5.16 -12.08 -5.99
N GLU A 98 -4.48 -13.23 -5.96
CA GLU A 98 -3.04 -13.30 -6.24
C GLU A 98 -2.64 -12.87 -7.65
N ASP A 99 -3.57 -12.86 -8.59
CA ASP A 99 -3.33 -12.49 -9.99
C ASP A 99 -4.05 -11.19 -10.39
N LYS A 100 -4.57 -10.43 -9.43
CA LYS A 100 -5.36 -9.22 -9.71
C LYS A 100 -4.64 -8.26 -10.64
N LEU A 101 -3.38 -7.96 -10.35
CA LEU A 101 -2.62 -6.99 -11.13
C LEU A 101 -2.26 -7.53 -12.51
N LYS A 102 -1.88 -8.79 -12.59
CA LYS A 102 -1.54 -9.42 -13.87
C LYS A 102 -2.76 -9.43 -14.80
N VAL A 103 -3.93 -9.80 -14.30
CA VAL A 103 -5.16 -9.81 -15.09
C VAL A 103 -5.55 -8.41 -15.54
N ALA A 104 -5.38 -7.41 -14.67
CA ALA A 104 -5.71 -6.02 -15.02
C ALA A 104 -4.77 -5.45 -16.09
N ILE A 105 -3.50 -5.86 -16.09
CA ILE A 105 -2.50 -5.38 -17.06
C ILE A 105 -2.66 -6.10 -18.40
N ASP A 106 -2.91 -7.39 -18.37
CA ASP A 106 -3.11 -8.20 -19.58
C ASP A 106 -4.47 -7.89 -20.23
#